data_6494f95a4d0c2896424952265fe1d543
#
_entry.id   6494f95a4d0c2896424952265fe1d543
#
_cell.length_a   1.000
_cell.length_b   1.000
_cell.length_c   1.000
_cell.angle_alpha   90.00
_cell.angle_beta   90.00
_cell.angle_gamma   90.00
#
_symmetry.space_group_name_H-M   'P 1'
#
loop_
_entity.id
_entity.type
_entity.pdbx_description
1 polymer ?
#
loop_
_entity_poly.entity_id
_entity_poly.type
_entity_poly.pdbx_seq_one_letter_code
_entity_poly.pdbx_strand_id
1 'polypeptide(L)'
;MGFGFEMKESFSGSYYRLDEPLRDHAMRISLRLDVDGMRRFLRERKVVAAGTIFAEQLAERAPDGVPLQGTLTMKLFDEKRIPYDLSFEGDDGRTYRIRGQRDFFVHDAVDSLTILPASLYDDANLEIGRALLRFDPKTELPTLMKSFRPRLRFARLSSGRT
;
A
#
# COMPACT_ATOMS: atom_id res chain seq x y z
N MET A 1 -0.11 -16.88 -22.24
CA MET A 1 0.91 -16.37 -21.30
C MET A 1 0.36 -15.14 -20.57
N GLY A 2 0.27 -15.21 -19.25
CA GLY A 2 -0.03 -14.06 -18.41
C GLY A 2 1.24 -13.54 -17.77
N PHE A 3 1.53 -12.24 -17.92
CA PHE A 3 2.58 -11.58 -17.16
C PHE A 3 1.99 -11.03 -15.87
N GLY A 4 2.59 -11.39 -14.73
CA GLY A 4 2.32 -10.77 -13.46
C GLY A 4 3.61 -10.15 -12.92
N PHE A 5 3.49 -9.24 -11.97
CA PHE A 5 4.65 -8.73 -11.24
C PHE A 5 4.31 -8.58 -9.76
N GLU A 6 5.36 -8.65 -8.96
CA GLU A 6 5.31 -8.41 -7.52
C GLU A 6 6.19 -7.21 -7.19
N MET A 7 5.68 -6.30 -6.37
CA MET A 7 6.42 -5.13 -5.92
C MET A 7 6.27 -4.99 -4.41
N LYS A 8 7.34 -4.54 -3.75
CA LYS A 8 7.32 -4.22 -2.32
C LYS A 8 7.48 -2.73 -2.14
N GLU A 9 6.69 -2.16 -1.25
CA GLU A 9 6.77 -0.75 -0.85
C GLU A 9 6.84 -0.65 0.67
N SER A 10 7.64 0.28 1.15
CA SER A 10 7.74 0.61 2.57
C SER A 10 7.56 2.10 2.78
N PHE A 11 6.72 2.45 3.73
CA PHE A 11 6.44 3.82 4.14
C PHE A 11 6.69 3.98 5.63
N SER A 12 7.21 5.12 6.01
CA SER A 12 7.37 5.51 7.41
C SER A 12 7.00 6.97 7.61
N GLY A 13 6.54 7.28 8.78
CA GLY A 13 6.15 8.63 9.14
C GLY A 13 5.43 8.69 10.46
N SER A 14 4.46 9.57 10.56
CA SER A 14 3.69 9.77 11.77
C SER A 14 2.20 9.91 11.48
N TYR A 15 1.41 9.69 12.51
CA TYR A 15 -0.01 10.03 12.52
C TYR A 15 -0.36 10.74 13.83
N TYR A 16 -1.42 11.51 13.81
CA TYR A 16 -2.01 12.09 14.99
C TYR A 16 -3.50 11.74 15.07
N ARG A 17 -4.01 11.70 16.28
CA ARG A 17 -5.44 11.52 16.52
C ARG A 17 -6.14 12.86 16.46
N LEU A 18 -7.36 12.91 15.92
CA LEU A 18 -8.12 14.15 15.84
C LEU A 18 -8.49 14.72 17.23
N ASP A 19 -8.58 13.86 18.25
CA ASP A 19 -8.81 14.27 19.64
C ASP A 19 -7.53 14.76 20.36
N GLU A 20 -6.34 14.47 19.81
CA GLU A 20 -5.02 14.92 20.31
C GLU A 20 -4.12 15.39 19.16
N PRO A 21 -4.47 16.46 18.45
CA PRO A 21 -3.81 16.83 17.19
C PRO A 21 -2.36 17.31 17.34
N LEU A 22 -1.93 17.65 18.56
CA LEU A 22 -0.57 18.09 18.84
C LEU A 22 0.40 16.95 19.20
N ARG A 23 -0.08 15.71 19.24
CA ARG A 23 0.72 14.55 19.57
C ARG A 23 0.87 13.63 18.37
N ASP A 24 2.10 13.54 17.89
CA ASP A 24 2.46 12.62 16.80
C ASP A 24 2.83 11.24 17.33
N HIS A 25 2.41 10.22 16.62
CA HIS A 25 2.72 8.82 16.88
C HIS A 25 3.42 8.23 15.66
N ALA A 26 4.40 7.36 15.90
CA ALA A 26 5.10 6.69 14.81
C ALA A 26 4.19 5.72 14.05
N MET A 27 4.34 5.68 12.73
CA MET A 27 3.64 4.72 11.86
C MET A 27 4.59 4.21 10.78
N ARG A 28 4.57 2.89 10.55
CA ARG A 28 5.32 2.24 9.49
C ARG A 28 4.43 1.24 8.77
N ILE A 29 4.47 1.25 7.46
CA ILE A 29 3.71 0.35 6.60
C ILE A 29 4.67 -0.34 5.64
N SER A 30 4.55 -1.65 5.51
CA SER A 30 5.23 -2.45 4.50
C SER A 30 4.19 -3.17 3.68
N LEU A 31 4.19 -2.97 2.36
CA LEU A 31 3.21 -3.52 1.44
C LEU A 31 3.88 -4.41 0.40
N ARG A 32 3.21 -5.50 0.08
CA ARG A 32 3.45 -6.30 -1.11
C ARG A 32 2.28 -6.11 -2.05
N LEU A 33 2.61 -5.70 -3.27
CA LEU A 33 1.65 -5.53 -4.36
C LEU A 33 1.79 -6.72 -5.30
N ASP A 34 0.69 -7.39 -5.56
CA ASP A 34 0.66 -8.55 -6.46
C ASP A 34 -0.28 -8.26 -7.63
N VAL A 35 0.29 -8.20 -8.82
CA VAL A 35 -0.45 -8.02 -10.06
C VAL A 35 -0.45 -9.34 -10.82
N ASP A 36 -1.61 -9.96 -10.87
CA ASP A 36 -1.82 -11.23 -11.54
C ASP A 36 -2.57 -11.01 -12.86
N GLY A 37 -1.83 -11.00 -13.95
CA GLY A 37 -2.37 -10.83 -15.29
C GLY A 37 -2.46 -9.38 -15.76
N MET A 38 -1.65 -9.03 -16.75
CA MET A 38 -1.57 -7.66 -17.30
C MET A 38 -2.90 -7.19 -17.90
N ARG A 39 -3.66 -8.08 -18.58
CA ARG A 39 -4.97 -7.73 -19.17
C ARG A 39 -5.99 -7.34 -18.11
N ARG A 40 -6.04 -8.09 -17.01
CA ARG A 40 -6.92 -7.79 -15.88
C ARG A 40 -6.52 -6.48 -15.22
N PHE A 41 -5.23 -6.27 -15.01
CA PHE A 41 -4.69 -5.03 -14.46
C PHE A 41 -5.07 -3.81 -15.33
N LEU A 42 -4.87 -3.88 -16.64
CA LEU A 42 -5.20 -2.78 -17.56
C LEU A 42 -6.70 -2.46 -17.57
N ARG A 43 -7.54 -3.47 -17.37
CA ARG A 43 -9.01 -3.31 -17.34
C ARG A 43 -9.51 -2.77 -16.01
N GLU A 44 -9.08 -3.37 -14.89
CA GLU A 44 -9.59 -3.06 -13.56
C GLU A 44 -8.78 -1.99 -12.85
N ARG A 45 -7.49 -1.83 -13.21
CA ARG A 45 -6.52 -0.91 -12.60
C ARG A 45 -6.37 -1.06 -11.09
N LYS A 46 -6.92 -2.11 -10.51
CA LYS A 46 -6.83 -2.44 -9.09
C LYS A 46 -5.73 -3.45 -8.83
N VAL A 47 -4.98 -3.19 -7.76
CA VAL A 47 -3.93 -4.06 -7.28
C VAL A 47 -4.25 -4.47 -5.86
N VAL A 48 -4.21 -5.77 -5.59
CA VAL A 48 -4.33 -6.28 -4.22
C VAL A 48 -3.02 -6.04 -3.48
N ALA A 49 -3.13 -5.50 -2.28
CA ALA A 49 -2.01 -5.24 -1.40
C ALA A 49 -2.17 -6.03 -0.11
N ALA A 50 -1.08 -6.59 0.35
CA ALA A 50 -0.98 -7.23 1.66
C ALA A 50 0.37 -6.89 2.29
N GLY A 51 0.42 -6.83 3.59
CA GLY A 51 1.66 -6.53 4.29
C GLY A 51 1.47 -6.38 5.77
N THR A 52 2.18 -5.45 6.37
CA THR A 52 2.17 -5.19 7.81
C THR A 52 2.12 -3.71 8.11
N ILE A 53 1.56 -3.38 9.27
CA ILE A 53 1.55 -2.04 9.83
C ILE A 53 1.99 -2.06 11.29
N PHE A 54 2.85 -1.14 11.66
CA PHE A 54 3.13 -0.74 13.03
C PHE A 54 2.59 0.67 13.23
N ALA A 55 1.74 0.87 14.22
CA ALA A 55 1.21 2.17 14.60
C ALA A 55 1.26 2.31 16.12
N GLU A 56 2.06 3.24 16.60
CA GLU A 56 2.20 3.52 18.04
C GLU A 56 0.84 3.81 18.66
N GLN A 57 0.53 3.16 19.79
CA GLN A 57 -0.73 3.22 20.54
C GLN A 57 -1.97 2.65 19.82
N LEU A 58 -1.80 2.01 18.68
CA LEU A 58 -2.92 1.45 17.92
C LEU A 58 -2.67 0.02 17.45
N ALA A 59 -1.46 -0.27 16.97
CA ALA A 59 -1.07 -1.58 16.45
C ALA A 59 0.40 -1.86 16.79
N GLU A 60 0.65 -2.21 18.05
CA GLU A 60 1.99 -2.44 18.61
C GLU A 60 2.23 -3.90 19.01
N ARG A 61 1.20 -4.75 19.02
CA ARG A 61 1.29 -6.13 19.51
C ARG A 61 2.33 -7.00 18.79
N ALA A 62 2.71 -6.62 17.58
CA ALA A 62 3.77 -7.27 16.82
C ALA A 62 4.83 -6.25 16.44
N PRO A 63 6.11 -6.39 16.89
CA PRO A 63 7.18 -5.43 16.59
C PRO A 63 7.44 -5.23 15.09
N ASP A 64 7.28 -6.30 14.29
CA ASP A 64 7.43 -6.28 12.84
C ASP A 64 6.16 -5.84 12.09
N GLY A 65 5.10 -5.51 12.83
CA GLY A 65 3.83 -5.06 12.32
C GLY A 65 2.73 -6.11 12.34
N VAL A 66 1.50 -5.66 12.45
CA VAL A 66 0.31 -6.49 12.36
C VAL A 66 -0.13 -6.63 10.91
N PRO A 67 -0.88 -7.68 10.53
CA PRO A 67 -1.34 -7.85 9.16
C PRO A 67 -2.14 -6.66 8.65
N LEU A 68 -1.83 -6.23 7.43
CA LEU A 68 -2.47 -5.15 6.70
C LEU A 68 -2.86 -5.66 5.31
N GLN A 69 -4.05 -5.34 4.85
CA GLN A 69 -4.54 -5.74 3.54
C GLN A 69 -5.44 -4.69 2.92
N GLY A 70 -5.55 -4.72 1.61
CA GLY A 70 -6.44 -3.82 0.89
C GLY A 70 -6.14 -3.75 -0.58
N THR A 71 -6.45 -2.60 -1.17
CA THR A 71 -6.31 -2.36 -2.59
C THR A 71 -5.67 -1.01 -2.90
N LEU A 72 -4.95 -0.97 -4.01
CA LEU A 72 -4.52 0.25 -4.67
C LEU A 72 -5.22 0.34 -6.03
N THR A 73 -5.58 1.55 -6.43
CA THR A 73 -6.09 1.79 -7.77
C THR A 73 -5.10 2.65 -8.54
N MET A 74 -4.58 2.12 -9.65
CA MET A 74 -3.58 2.80 -10.47
C MET A 74 -4.25 3.75 -11.47
N LYS A 75 -4.55 4.97 -11.05
CA LYS A 75 -5.16 6.01 -11.90
C LYS A 75 -4.10 6.96 -12.47
N LEU A 76 -3.04 6.40 -13.05
CA LEU A 76 -1.86 7.16 -13.49
C LEU A 76 -2.12 8.04 -14.72
N PHE A 77 -2.96 7.57 -15.64
CA PHE A 77 -3.17 8.25 -16.93
C PHE A 77 -4.30 9.28 -16.88
N ASP A 78 -5.38 8.96 -16.19
CA ASP A 78 -6.59 9.79 -16.18
C ASP A 78 -6.53 10.87 -15.10
N GLU A 79 -6.22 10.47 -13.86
CA GLU A 79 -6.32 11.33 -12.69
C GLU A 79 -4.97 11.62 -12.04
N LYS A 80 -3.89 11.01 -12.52
CA LYS A 80 -2.52 11.17 -12.00
C LYS A 80 -2.42 10.92 -10.49
N ARG A 81 -3.10 9.90 -10.00
CA ARG A 81 -3.11 9.53 -8.59
C ARG A 81 -3.21 8.02 -8.38
N ILE A 82 -2.80 7.59 -7.20
CA ILE A 82 -2.89 6.21 -6.74
C ILE A 82 -3.62 6.21 -5.40
N PRO A 83 -4.95 5.97 -5.38
CA PRO A 83 -5.69 5.77 -4.14
C PRO A 83 -5.31 4.47 -3.44
N TYR A 84 -5.18 4.52 -2.12
CA TYR A 84 -4.95 3.40 -1.21
C TYR A 84 -6.18 3.22 -0.31
N ASP A 85 -6.64 1.99 -0.16
CA ASP A 85 -7.68 1.60 0.79
C ASP A 85 -7.22 0.33 1.51
N LEU A 86 -6.72 0.48 2.72
CA LEU A 86 -6.09 -0.58 3.50
C LEU A 86 -6.84 -0.77 4.81
N SER A 87 -6.83 -1.99 5.34
CA SER A 87 -7.43 -2.31 6.62
C SER A 87 -6.52 -3.20 7.48
N PHE A 88 -6.63 -3.03 8.79
CA PHE A 88 -5.92 -3.82 9.79
C PHE A 88 -6.74 -3.95 11.07
N GLU A 89 -6.40 -4.94 11.88
CA GLU A 89 -6.96 -5.10 13.21
C GLU A 89 -6.02 -4.46 14.23
N GLY A 90 -6.55 -3.51 15.01
CA GLY A 90 -5.82 -2.86 16.10
C GLY A 90 -5.61 -3.76 17.31
N ASP A 91 -4.84 -3.29 18.29
CA ASP A 91 -4.57 -4.01 19.54
C ASP A 91 -5.83 -4.20 20.40
N ASP A 92 -6.84 -3.37 20.18
CA ASP A 92 -8.14 -3.45 20.82
C ASP A 92 -9.11 -4.46 20.14
N GLY A 93 -8.67 -5.16 19.10
CA GLY A 93 -9.48 -6.10 18.33
C GLY A 93 -10.44 -5.47 17.34
N ARG A 94 -10.44 -4.15 17.19
CA ARG A 94 -11.27 -3.42 16.24
C ARG A 94 -10.59 -3.33 14.87
N THR A 95 -11.39 -3.27 13.82
CA THR A 95 -10.90 -3.04 12.46
C THR A 95 -10.77 -1.56 12.18
N TYR A 96 -9.59 -1.15 11.73
CA TYR A 96 -9.29 0.21 11.30
C TYR A 96 -9.00 0.23 9.79
N ARG A 97 -9.27 1.37 9.17
CA ARG A 97 -9.01 1.58 7.75
C ARG A 97 -8.15 2.80 7.55
N ILE A 98 -7.23 2.67 6.59
CA ILE A 98 -6.40 3.77 6.12
C ILE A 98 -6.77 4.05 4.68
N ARG A 99 -7.19 5.27 4.40
CA ARG A 99 -7.45 5.76 3.05
C ARG A 99 -6.55 6.94 2.76
N GLY A 100 -5.83 6.86 1.67
CA GLY A 100 -4.94 7.90 1.23
C GLY A 100 -4.77 7.88 -0.26
N GLN A 101 -4.02 8.84 -0.77
CA GLN A 101 -3.65 8.85 -2.18
C GLN A 101 -2.26 9.45 -2.36
N ARG A 102 -1.54 8.90 -3.32
CA ARG A 102 -0.31 9.49 -3.84
C ARG A 102 -0.66 10.25 -5.11
N ASP A 103 -0.32 11.51 -5.15
CA ASP A 103 -0.47 12.32 -6.35
C ASP A 103 0.77 12.17 -7.23
N PHE A 104 0.56 12.10 -8.53
CA PHE A 104 1.61 11.96 -9.52
C PHE A 104 1.68 13.23 -10.38
N PHE A 105 2.72 14.03 -10.16
CA PHE A 105 2.99 15.22 -10.96
C PHE A 105 4.18 14.98 -11.90
N VAL A 106 3.99 15.21 -13.18
CA VAL A 106 5.02 14.91 -14.21
C VAL A 106 6.30 15.72 -14.00
N HIS A 107 6.21 16.92 -13.43
CA HIS A 107 7.36 17.80 -13.21
C HIS A 107 8.15 17.45 -11.94
N ASP A 108 7.48 16.90 -10.92
CA ASP A 108 8.08 16.53 -9.64
C ASP A 108 7.77 15.06 -9.28
N ALA A 109 7.88 14.19 -10.26
CA ALA A 109 7.44 12.81 -10.16
C ALA A 109 8.05 12.06 -8.98
N VAL A 110 9.34 12.27 -8.71
CA VAL A 110 10.03 11.59 -7.62
C VAL A 110 9.51 12.07 -6.27
N ASP A 111 9.45 13.38 -6.05
CA ASP A 111 9.04 13.95 -4.78
C ASP A 111 7.55 13.71 -4.50
N SER A 112 6.70 13.83 -5.52
CA SER A 112 5.26 13.59 -5.37
C SER A 112 4.93 12.12 -5.07
N LEU A 113 5.68 11.17 -5.63
CA LEU A 113 5.50 9.75 -5.35
C LEU A 113 6.02 9.31 -3.97
N THR A 114 6.80 10.16 -3.30
CA THR A 114 7.38 9.82 -1.99
C THR A 114 6.45 10.09 -0.82
N ILE A 115 5.39 10.87 -0.99
CA ILE A 115 4.50 11.30 0.09
C ILE A 115 3.14 10.63 -0.06
N LEU A 116 2.67 10.03 1.03
CA LEU A 116 1.34 9.44 1.16
C LEU A 116 0.60 10.09 2.33
N PRO A 117 -0.19 11.14 2.10
CA PRO A 117 -1.14 11.62 3.09
C PRO A 117 -2.31 10.65 3.19
N ALA A 118 -2.74 10.34 4.40
CA ALA A 118 -3.81 9.38 4.63
C ALA A 118 -4.69 9.79 5.81
N SER A 119 -5.94 9.34 5.77
CA SER A 119 -6.88 9.43 6.87
C SER A 119 -7.09 8.05 7.49
N LEU A 120 -7.24 8.03 8.81
CA LEU A 120 -7.46 6.84 9.61
C LEU A 120 -8.92 6.81 10.08
N TYR A 121 -9.59 5.69 9.84
CA TYR A 121 -11.00 5.48 10.20
C TYR A 121 -11.15 4.32 11.18
N ASP A 122 -12.09 4.42 12.08
CA ASP A 122 -12.47 3.33 12.98
C ASP A 122 -13.46 2.33 12.33
N ASP A 123 -13.92 1.34 13.10
CA ASP A 123 -14.88 0.32 12.66
C ASP A 123 -16.29 0.87 12.37
N ALA A 124 -16.62 2.06 12.90
CA ALA A 124 -17.85 2.80 12.56
C ALA A 124 -17.68 3.72 11.33
N ASN A 125 -16.54 3.64 10.64
CA ASN A 125 -16.18 4.48 9.50
C ASN A 125 -16.11 5.98 9.83
N LEU A 126 -15.76 6.32 11.08
CA LEU A 126 -15.50 7.69 11.50
C LEU A 126 -14.00 7.99 11.38
N GLU A 127 -13.68 9.15 10.86
CA GLU A 127 -12.29 9.62 10.80
C GLU A 127 -11.79 9.91 12.22
N ILE A 128 -10.74 9.22 12.65
CA ILE A 128 -10.17 9.33 13.99
C ILE A 128 -8.74 9.90 14.00
N GLY A 129 -8.11 9.97 12.85
CA GLY A 129 -6.73 10.45 12.74
C GLY A 129 -6.30 10.73 11.32
N ARG A 130 -5.13 11.33 11.21
CA ARG A 130 -4.47 11.60 9.93
C ARG A 130 -3.00 11.22 10.00
N ALA A 131 -2.51 10.67 8.91
CA ALA A 131 -1.13 10.25 8.77
C ALA A 131 -0.45 10.97 7.62
N LEU A 132 0.85 11.18 7.79
CA LEU A 132 1.74 11.59 6.70
C LEU A 132 2.89 10.59 6.64
N LEU A 133 2.89 9.79 5.61
CA LEU A 133 3.87 8.74 5.39
C LEU A 133 4.79 9.12 4.23
N ARG A 134 6.02 8.71 4.32
CA ARG A 134 7.02 8.99 3.30
C ARG A 134 7.73 7.72 2.88
N PHE A 135 7.82 7.56 1.58
CA PHE A 135 8.67 6.58 0.92
C PHE A 135 10.00 7.26 0.60
N ASP A 136 11.13 6.69 1.02
CA ASP A 136 12.45 7.24 0.72
C ASP A 136 13.04 6.56 -0.53
N PRO A 137 13.00 7.21 -1.70
CA PRO A 137 13.50 6.62 -2.93
C PRO A 137 15.03 6.46 -2.95
N LYS A 138 15.76 7.18 -2.11
CA LYS A 138 17.22 7.07 -2.05
C LYS A 138 17.69 5.79 -1.37
N THR A 139 16.99 5.36 -0.32
CA THR A 139 17.27 4.12 0.41
C THR A 139 16.49 2.93 -0.12
N GLU A 140 15.26 3.15 -0.57
CA GLU A 140 14.32 2.11 -0.94
C GLU A 140 14.31 1.80 -2.45
N LEU A 141 14.75 2.72 -3.31
CA LEU A 141 14.74 2.53 -4.75
C LEU A 141 15.53 1.30 -5.22
N PRO A 142 16.76 1.02 -4.73
CA PRO A 142 17.46 -0.20 -5.06
C PRO A 142 16.75 -1.46 -4.61
N THR A 143 16.11 -1.41 -3.45
CA THR A 143 15.29 -2.50 -2.92
C THR A 143 14.03 -2.71 -3.74
N LEU A 144 13.38 -1.62 -4.15
CA LEU A 144 12.22 -1.64 -5.02
C LEU A 144 12.55 -2.28 -6.37
N MET A 145 13.66 -1.88 -7.01
CA MET A 145 14.11 -2.45 -8.27
C MET A 145 14.44 -3.94 -8.16
N LYS A 146 15.04 -4.37 -7.04
CA LYS A 146 15.32 -5.78 -6.78
C LYS A 146 14.06 -6.59 -6.48
N SER A 147 13.02 -5.97 -5.94
CA SER A 147 11.75 -6.62 -5.63
C SER A 147 10.83 -6.73 -6.84
N PHE A 148 11.11 -6.02 -7.92
CA PHE A 148 10.41 -6.16 -9.18
C PHE A 148 10.82 -7.48 -9.85
N ARG A 149 9.97 -8.47 -9.76
CA ARG A 149 10.19 -9.80 -10.36
C ARG A 149 9.08 -10.11 -11.35
N PRO A 150 9.39 -10.16 -12.66
CA PRO A 150 8.41 -10.63 -13.62
C PRO A 150 8.09 -12.11 -13.37
N ARG A 151 6.82 -12.44 -13.20
CA ARG A 151 6.34 -13.81 -13.11
C ARG A 151 5.95 -14.28 -14.50
N LEU A 152 6.70 -15.21 -15.06
CA LEU A 152 6.35 -15.91 -16.28
C LEU A 152 5.50 -17.13 -15.91
N ARG A 153 4.21 -17.09 -16.22
CA ARG A 153 3.36 -18.28 -16.17
C ARG A 153 3.45 -19.01 -17.50
N PHE A 154 4.16 -20.09 -17.51
CA PHE A 154 4.08 -21.04 -18.63
C PHE A 154 2.76 -21.81 -18.50
N ALA A 155 1.87 -21.63 -19.45
CA ALA A 155 0.75 -22.55 -19.60
C ALA A 155 1.33 -23.95 -19.91
N ARG A 156 1.10 -24.93 -19.05
CA ARG A 156 1.34 -26.33 -19.39
C ARG A 156 0.39 -26.67 -20.54
N LEU A 157 0.95 -26.81 -21.72
CA LEU A 157 0.27 -27.49 -22.80
C LEU A 157 0.14 -28.94 -22.35
N SER A 158 -1.06 -29.32 -21.91
CA SER A 158 -1.39 -30.73 -21.80
C SER A 158 -1.40 -31.29 -23.20
N SER A 159 -0.33 -31.96 -23.59
CA SER A 159 -0.34 -32.80 -24.79
C SER A 159 -1.31 -33.98 -24.51
N GLY A 160 -2.54 -33.80 -24.92
CA GLY A 160 -3.44 -34.95 -25.08
C GLY A 160 -2.87 -35.83 -26.17
N ARG A 161 -2.32 -36.96 -25.81
CA ARG A 161 -2.14 -38.08 -26.73
C ARG A 161 -3.46 -38.84 -26.77
N THR A 162 -4.08 -38.83 -27.91
CA THR A 162 -4.94 -39.90 -28.37
C THR A 162 -4.09 -41.09 -28.75
#